data_fd403ca70d3c16587027f0d30ff16119
#
_entry.id   fd403ca70d3c16587027f0d30ff16119
#
_cell.length_a   1.000
_cell.length_b   1.000
_cell.length_c   1.000
_cell.angle_alpha   90.00
_cell.angle_beta   90.00
_cell.angle_gamma   90.00
#
_symmetry.space_group_name_H-M   'P 1'
#
loop_
_entity.id
_entity.type
_entity.pdbx_description
1 polymer ?
#
loop_
_entity_poly.entity_id
_entity_poly.type
_entity_poly.pdbx_seq_one_letter_code
_entity_poly.pdbx_strand_id
1 'polypeptide(L)'
;MNICRLKPEFIEPLALALFEEWHDFAPWSSLDKIRAYYAQCLDGDDLPLAFAAVDKEGRLMGSAALKRFDMACFPEHEYWLGDVFVLPQFRGLGVGRQLVSFCLDKARELGLPHLFLYTPDVQAVYEKFG
;
A
#
# COMPACT_ATOMS: atom_id res chain seq x y z
N MET A 1 17.05 0.59 5.75
CA MET A 1 15.76 0.76 5.05
C MET A 1 15.07 2.01 5.52
N ASN A 2 14.50 2.75 4.60
CA ASN A 2 13.75 3.96 4.89
C ASN A 2 12.36 3.86 4.29
N ILE A 3 11.33 4.41 4.97
CA ILE A 3 9.96 4.44 4.46
C ILE A 3 9.55 5.90 4.30
N CYS A 4 9.04 6.24 3.12
CA CYS A 4 8.64 7.60 2.76
C CYS A 4 7.39 7.57 1.89
N ARG A 5 6.81 8.75 1.62
CA ARG A 5 5.74 8.87 0.64
C ARG A 5 6.21 8.35 -0.71
N LEU A 6 5.32 7.66 -1.42
CA LEU A 6 5.64 7.19 -2.78
C LEU A 6 6.02 8.37 -3.66
N LYS A 7 7.05 8.19 -4.47
CA LYS A 7 7.56 9.19 -5.40
C LYS A 7 7.28 8.75 -6.84
N PRO A 8 7.16 9.71 -7.78
CA PRO A 8 6.90 9.35 -9.19
C PRO A 8 7.88 8.35 -9.76
N GLU A 9 9.15 8.42 -9.36
CA GLU A 9 10.22 7.53 -9.86
C GLU A 9 10.03 6.08 -9.46
N PHE A 10 9.21 5.80 -8.41
CA PHE A 10 8.97 4.44 -7.96
C PHE A 10 7.76 3.79 -8.61
N ILE A 11 6.92 4.57 -9.31
CA ILE A 11 5.68 4.04 -9.89
C ILE A 11 5.96 2.96 -10.91
N GLU A 12 6.91 3.18 -11.83
CA GLU A 12 7.19 2.22 -12.89
C GLU A 12 7.73 0.88 -12.36
N PRO A 13 8.76 0.85 -11.51
CA PRO A 13 9.21 -0.43 -10.95
C PRO A 13 8.13 -1.14 -10.12
N LEU A 14 7.31 -0.38 -9.38
CA LEU A 14 6.22 -0.95 -8.61
C LEU A 14 5.13 -1.54 -9.53
N ALA A 15 4.74 -0.79 -10.57
CA ALA A 15 3.71 -1.24 -11.50
C ALA A 15 4.13 -2.50 -12.23
N LEU A 16 5.38 -2.58 -12.68
CA LEU A 16 5.89 -3.76 -13.37
C LEU A 16 5.89 -4.97 -12.46
N ALA A 17 6.31 -4.81 -11.21
CA ALA A 17 6.35 -5.91 -10.25
C ALA A 17 4.94 -6.41 -9.90
N LEU A 18 4.00 -5.50 -9.68
CA LEU A 18 2.61 -5.85 -9.38
C LEU A 18 1.96 -6.55 -10.56
N PHE A 19 2.15 -6.05 -11.77
CA PHE A 19 1.58 -6.65 -12.96
C PHE A 19 2.11 -8.06 -13.18
N GLU A 20 3.41 -8.25 -13.03
CA GLU A 20 4.03 -9.57 -13.21
C GLU A 20 3.43 -10.60 -12.26
N GLU A 21 3.20 -10.24 -11.00
CA GLU A 21 2.74 -11.19 -9.99
C GLU A 21 1.22 -11.30 -9.91
N TRP A 22 0.50 -10.19 -10.09
CA TRP A 22 -0.93 -10.13 -9.78
C TRP A 22 -1.81 -9.67 -10.95
N HIS A 23 -1.37 -9.86 -12.19
CA HIS A 23 -2.16 -9.43 -13.37
C HIS A 23 -3.51 -10.13 -13.48
N ASP A 24 -3.69 -11.28 -12.83
CA ASP A 24 -4.98 -11.98 -12.80
C ASP A 24 -6.00 -11.32 -11.88
N PHE A 25 -5.57 -10.42 -11.01
CA PHE A 25 -6.45 -9.68 -10.11
C PHE A 25 -6.88 -8.40 -10.82
N ALA A 26 -8.21 -8.20 -10.93
CA ALA A 26 -8.76 -7.14 -11.77
C ALA A 26 -8.12 -5.76 -11.60
N PRO A 27 -7.91 -5.23 -10.38
CA PRO A 27 -7.28 -3.91 -10.23
C PRO A 27 -5.87 -3.83 -10.80
N TRP A 28 -5.17 -4.96 -10.93
CA TRP A 28 -3.79 -5.01 -11.39
C TRP A 28 -3.64 -5.62 -12.78
N SER A 29 -4.73 -5.72 -13.53
CA SER A 29 -4.75 -6.42 -14.82
C SER A 29 -4.18 -5.61 -15.99
N SER A 30 -3.81 -4.36 -15.77
CA SER A 30 -3.27 -3.48 -16.81
C SER A 30 -2.23 -2.57 -16.20
N LEU A 31 -1.08 -2.43 -16.86
CA LEU A 31 -0.03 -1.51 -16.44
C LEU A 31 -0.56 -0.07 -16.38
N ASP A 32 -1.39 0.32 -17.35
CA ASP A 32 -1.95 1.67 -17.37
C ASP A 32 -2.86 1.94 -16.17
N LYS A 33 -3.66 0.95 -15.78
CA LYS A 33 -4.50 1.07 -14.58
C LYS A 33 -3.67 1.22 -13.33
N ILE A 34 -2.61 0.43 -13.20
CA ILE A 34 -1.73 0.48 -12.03
C ILE A 34 -1.03 1.83 -11.95
N ARG A 35 -0.50 2.31 -13.08
CA ARG A 35 0.16 3.62 -13.14
C ARG A 35 -0.78 4.75 -12.74
N ALA A 36 -2.01 4.71 -13.26
CA ALA A 36 -3.01 5.73 -12.96
C ALA A 36 -3.38 5.73 -11.47
N TYR A 37 -3.55 4.55 -10.88
CA TYR A 37 -3.86 4.43 -9.47
C TYR A 37 -2.77 5.06 -8.59
N TYR A 38 -1.51 4.70 -8.84
CA TYR A 38 -0.42 5.23 -8.02
C TYR A 38 -0.15 6.70 -8.30
N ALA A 39 -0.40 7.19 -9.52
CA ALA A 39 -0.35 8.62 -9.80
C ALA A 39 -1.35 9.39 -8.94
N GLN A 40 -2.55 8.84 -8.76
CA GLN A 40 -3.57 9.42 -7.89
C GLN A 40 -3.09 9.49 -6.44
N CYS A 41 -2.31 8.52 -5.98
CA CYS A 41 -1.78 8.49 -4.62
C CYS A 41 -0.74 9.58 -4.35
N LEU A 42 -0.24 10.24 -5.38
CA LEU A 42 0.73 11.33 -5.23
C LEU A 42 0.07 12.68 -5.00
N ASP A 43 -1.22 12.80 -5.30
CA ASP A 43 -1.94 14.08 -5.24
C ASP A 43 -2.39 14.41 -3.83
N GLY A 44 -1.86 15.51 -3.28
CA GLY A 44 -2.31 16.05 -2.01
C GLY A 44 -1.91 15.25 -0.79
N ASP A 45 -2.57 15.53 0.32
CA ASP A 45 -2.28 14.94 1.63
C ASP A 45 -3.44 14.10 2.16
N ASP A 46 -4.48 13.88 1.34
CA ASP A 46 -5.64 13.08 1.72
C ASP A 46 -5.53 11.68 1.11
N LEU A 47 -6.35 10.77 1.62
CA LEU A 47 -6.37 9.39 1.12
C LEU A 47 -6.88 9.33 -0.33
N PRO A 48 -6.34 8.45 -1.16
CA PRO A 48 -5.36 7.42 -0.85
C PRO A 48 -3.94 7.97 -0.76
N LEU A 49 -3.20 7.45 0.20
CA LEU A 49 -1.78 7.76 0.38
C LEU A 49 -0.97 6.48 0.24
N ALA A 50 0.07 6.51 -0.58
CA ALA A 50 0.96 5.37 -0.75
C ALA A 50 2.34 5.68 -0.18
N PHE A 51 2.97 4.64 0.39
CA PHE A 51 4.27 4.74 1.02
C PHE A 51 5.20 3.69 0.42
N ALA A 52 6.48 4.03 0.33
CA ALA A 52 7.49 3.17 -0.27
C ALA A 52 8.58 2.86 0.74
N ALA A 53 8.99 1.60 0.79
CA ALA A 53 10.19 1.18 1.52
C ALA A 53 11.35 1.15 0.52
N VAL A 54 12.46 1.77 0.90
CA VAL A 54 13.60 2.01 0.02
C VAL A 54 14.88 1.55 0.73
N ASP A 55 15.77 0.87 0.01
CA ASP A 55 17.03 0.41 0.58
C ASP A 55 18.09 1.52 0.59
N LYS A 56 19.31 1.17 1.01
CA LYS A 56 20.42 2.12 1.13
C LYS A 56 20.83 2.75 -0.20
N GLU A 57 20.63 2.02 -1.29
CA GLU A 57 20.97 2.51 -2.63
C GLU A 57 19.81 3.23 -3.31
N GLY A 58 18.70 3.43 -2.61
CA GLY A 58 17.54 4.11 -3.17
C GLY A 58 16.65 3.23 -4.04
N ARG A 59 16.77 1.90 -3.92
CA ARG A 59 15.95 0.97 -4.68
C ARG A 59 14.64 0.68 -3.94
N LEU A 60 13.56 0.58 -4.70
CA LEU A 60 12.25 0.24 -4.14
C LEU A 60 12.26 -1.20 -3.62
N MET A 61 11.87 -1.37 -2.36
CA MET A 61 11.74 -2.68 -1.73
C MET A 61 10.29 -3.14 -1.65
N GLY A 62 9.36 -2.22 -1.47
CA GLY A 62 7.95 -2.54 -1.31
C GLY A 62 7.12 -1.29 -1.13
N SER A 63 5.81 -1.47 -1.02
CA SER A 63 4.85 -0.37 -0.90
C SER A 63 3.63 -0.81 -0.08
N ALA A 64 2.93 0.17 0.48
CA ALA A 64 1.65 -0.02 1.14
C ALA A 64 0.84 1.27 1.01
N ALA A 65 -0.48 1.17 1.16
CA ALA A 65 -1.34 2.33 0.99
C ALA A 65 -2.40 2.42 2.08
N LEU A 66 -2.73 3.65 2.46
CA LEU A 66 -3.90 3.96 3.27
C LEU A 66 -5.00 4.43 2.32
N LYS A 67 -6.17 3.82 2.42
CA LYS A 67 -7.24 3.99 1.44
C LYS A 67 -8.59 4.15 2.14
N ARG A 68 -9.58 4.65 1.38
CA ARG A 68 -10.98 4.65 1.80
C ARG A 68 -11.74 3.64 0.98
N PHE A 69 -12.62 2.86 1.66
CA PHE A 69 -13.56 1.95 1.00
C PHE A 69 -12.89 0.97 0.02
N ASP A 70 -11.75 0.41 0.45
CA ASP A 70 -11.00 -0.52 -0.40
C ASP A 70 -11.83 -1.73 -0.82
N MET A 71 -12.73 -2.19 0.05
CA MET A 71 -13.63 -3.30 -0.25
C MET A 71 -15.07 -2.81 -0.30
N ALA A 72 -15.63 -2.73 -1.51
CA ALA A 72 -16.98 -2.24 -1.73
C ALA A 72 -18.05 -3.08 -1.02
N CYS A 73 -17.78 -4.36 -0.76
CA CYS A 73 -18.72 -5.23 -0.04
C CYS A 73 -18.81 -4.93 1.46
N PHE A 74 -17.94 -4.05 1.96
CA PHE A 74 -17.96 -3.61 3.36
C PHE A 74 -18.02 -2.08 3.42
N PRO A 75 -19.14 -1.47 2.98
CA PRO A 75 -19.21 -0.01 2.90
C PRO A 75 -19.13 0.70 4.25
N GLU A 76 -19.41 0.00 5.35
CA GLU A 76 -19.29 0.53 6.71
C GLU A 76 -17.83 0.61 7.18
N HIS A 77 -16.93 -0.05 6.47
CA HIS A 77 -15.49 -0.03 6.77
C HIS A 77 -14.81 1.01 5.90
N GLU A 78 -14.67 2.23 6.41
CA GLU A 78 -14.19 3.34 5.59
C GLU A 78 -12.68 3.33 5.37
N TYR A 79 -11.90 3.07 6.41
CA TYR A 79 -10.45 3.29 6.35
C TYR A 79 -9.71 1.94 6.27
N TRP A 80 -8.86 1.81 5.26
CA TRP A 80 -8.19 0.55 4.95
C TRP A 80 -6.69 0.73 4.79
N LEU A 81 -5.93 -0.23 5.29
CA LEU A 81 -4.54 -0.44 4.91
C LEU A 81 -4.54 -1.55 3.85
N GLY A 82 -4.09 -1.22 2.68
CA GLY A 82 -4.13 -2.18 1.58
C GLY A 82 -2.92 -2.06 0.68
N ASP A 83 -2.91 -2.90 -0.37
CA ASP A 83 -1.87 -2.91 -1.40
C ASP A 83 -0.47 -3.10 -0.81
N VAL A 84 -0.38 -3.87 0.29
CA VAL A 84 0.92 -4.21 0.88
C VAL A 84 1.62 -5.18 -0.05
N PHE A 85 2.75 -4.76 -0.61
CA PHE A 85 3.48 -5.55 -1.57
C PHE A 85 4.98 -5.38 -1.34
N VAL A 86 5.69 -6.50 -1.30
CA VAL A 86 7.15 -6.52 -1.19
C VAL A 86 7.69 -7.17 -2.46
N LEU A 87 8.64 -6.51 -3.12
CA LEU A 87 9.25 -7.07 -4.31
C LEU A 87 9.93 -8.40 -3.95
N PRO A 88 9.87 -9.42 -4.86
CA PRO A 88 10.31 -10.77 -4.52
C PRO A 88 11.73 -10.85 -3.94
N GLN A 89 12.67 -10.07 -4.46
CA GLN A 89 14.06 -10.10 -4.01
C GLN A 89 14.26 -9.56 -2.60
N PHE A 90 13.27 -8.88 -2.04
CA PHE A 90 13.34 -8.30 -0.69
C PHE A 90 12.46 -9.00 0.32
N ARG A 91 11.84 -10.12 -0.05
CA ARG A 91 10.98 -10.88 0.86
C ARG A 91 11.80 -11.62 1.92
N GLY A 92 11.15 -11.86 3.08
CA GLY A 92 11.81 -12.53 4.19
C GLY A 92 12.70 -11.64 5.05
N LEU A 93 12.70 -10.32 4.79
CA LEU A 93 13.52 -9.35 5.51
C LEU A 93 12.71 -8.46 6.46
N GLY A 94 11.41 -8.72 6.59
CA GLY A 94 10.55 -7.93 7.47
C GLY A 94 10.05 -6.63 6.87
N VAL A 95 10.21 -6.41 5.56
CA VAL A 95 9.81 -5.17 4.89
C VAL A 95 8.29 -4.95 5.00
N GLY A 96 7.50 -6.00 4.74
CA GLY A 96 6.04 -5.89 4.83
C GLY A 96 5.58 -5.51 6.22
N ARG A 97 6.15 -6.12 7.25
CA ARG A 97 5.83 -5.82 8.64
C ARG A 97 6.13 -4.37 8.98
N GLN A 98 7.27 -3.87 8.51
CA GLN A 98 7.65 -2.48 8.77
C GLN A 98 6.76 -1.50 8.03
N LEU A 99 6.34 -1.84 6.80
CA LEU A 99 5.37 -1.03 6.07
C LEU A 99 4.03 -0.95 6.80
N VAL A 100 3.54 -2.09 7.28
CA VAL A 100 2.29 -2.13 8.05
C VAL A 100 2.41 -1.28 9.31
N SER A 101 3.50 -1.44 10.06
CA SER A 101 3.73 -0.67 11.27
C SER A 101 3.77 0.83 11.00
N PHE A 102 4.47 1.22 9.94
CA PHE A 102 4.53 2.62 9.52
C PHE A 102 3.15 3.18 9.20
N CYS A 103 2.35 2.42 8.46
CA CYS A 103 1.01 2.85 8.09
C CYS A 103 0.08 2.95 9.29
N LEU A 104 0.21 2.05 10.27
CA LEU A 104 -0.56 2.14 11.51
C LEU A 104 -0.23 3.43 12.27
N ASP A 105 1.04 3.75 12.39
CA ASP A 105 1.46 5.00 13.04
C ASP A 105 0.96 6.21 12.28
N LYS A 106 1.03 6.17 10.95
CA LYS A 106 0.57 7.27 10.10
C LYS A 106 -0.94 7.47 10.23
N ALA A 107 -1.69 6.37 10.30
CA ALA A 107 -3.14 6.44 10.49
C ALA A 107 -3.48 7.12 11.81
N ARG A 108 -2.74 6.82 12.88
CA ARG A 108 -2.93 7.48 14.17
C ARG A 108 -2.62 8.97 14.10
N GLU A 109 -1.54 9.33 13.41
CA GLU A 109 -1.17 10.75 13.21
C GLU A 109 -2.26 11.52 12.46
N LEU A 110 -2.91 10.86 11.48
CA LEU A 110 -3.98 11.45 10.71
C LEU A 110 -5.31 11.50 11.47
N GLY A 111 -5.36 10.91 12.66
CA GLY A 111 -6.58 10.90 13.48
C GLY A 111 -7.65 9.95 13.01
N LEU A 112 -7.29 8.92 12.25
CA LEU A 112 -8.26 7.92 11.80
C LEU A 112 -8.76 7.12 13.00
N PRO A 113 -10.09 6.92 13.14
CA PRO A 113 -10.63 6.23 14.32
C PRO A 113 -10.42 4.72 14.30
N HIS A 114 -10.24 4.15 13.13
CA HIS A 114 -10.04 2.71 12.95
C HIS A 114 -9.34 2.46 11.62
N LEU A 115 -8.85 1.23 11.45
CA LEU A 115 -8.21 0.82 10.22
C LEU A 115 -8.46 -0.66 10.00
N PHE A 116 -8.88 -1.03 8.79
CA PHE A 116 -9.03 -2.41 8.38
C PHE A 116 -7.85 -2.80 7.51
N LEU A 117 -7.38 -4.03 7.66
CA LEU A 117 -6.31 -4.59 6.85
C LEU A 117 -6.86 -5.77 6.07
N TYR A 118 -6.66 -5.76 4.77
CA TYR A 118 -6.98 -6.89 3.91
C TYR A 118 -5.71 -7.47 3.31
N THR A 119 -5.58 -8.80 3.37
CA THR A 119 -4.50 -9.51 2.70
C THR A 119 -5.11 -10.61 1.83
N PRO A 120 -4.46 -10.99 0.71
CA PRO A 120 -5.00 -12.03 -0.17
C PRO A 120 -5.23 -13.39 0.51
N ASP A 121 -4.44 -13.70 1.53
CA ASP A 121 -4.43 -15.02 2.14
C ASP A 121 -5.26 -15.14 3.42
N VAL A 122 -5.75 -14.01 3.95
CA VAL A 122 -6.48 -14.01 5.21
C VAL A 122 -7.64 -13.04 5.14
N GLN A 123 -8.55 -13.16 6.10
CA GLN A 123 -9.68 -12.26 6.22
C GLN A 123 -9.20 -10.88 6.66
N ALA A 124 -10.06 -9.88 6.47
CA ALA A 124 -9.76 -8.53 6.90
C ALA A 124 -9.50 -8.49 8.40
N VAL A 125 -8.45 -7.79 8.79
CA VAL A 125 -8.08 -7.60 10.19
C VAL A 125 -8.47 -6.19 10.60
N TYR A 126 -9.04 -6.07 11.81
CA TYR A 126 -9.51 -4.78 12.31
C TYR A 126 -8.59 -4.28 13.41
N GLU A 127 -8.14 -3.04 13.26
CA GLU A 127 -7.40 -2.31 14.29
C GLU A 127 -8.18 -1.09 14.70
N LYS A 128 -8.44 -0.96 16.00
CA LYS A 128 -9.15 0.18 16.55
C LYS A 128 -8.19 1.05 17.32
N PHE A 129 -8.17 2.33 16.96
CA PHE A 129 -7.36 3.32 17.64
C PHE A 129 -8.23 4.08 18.63
N GLY A 130 -7.79 4.10 19.84
CA GLY A 130 -8.64 4.75 20.78
C GLY A 130 -8.04 5.50 21.82
#